data_934b3e204eea362ae4b1eec97420a44a
#
_entry.id   934b3e204eea362ae4b1eec97420a44a
#
_cell.length_a   1.000
_cell.length_b   1.000
_cell.length_c   1.000
_cell.angle_alpha   90.00
_cell.angle_beta   90.00
_cell.angle_gamma   90.00
#
_symmetry.space_group_name_H-M   'P 1'
#
loop_
_entity.id
_entity.type
_entity.pdbx_description
1 polymer ?
#
loop_
_entity_poly.entity_id
_entity_poly.type
_entity_poly.pdbx_seq_one_letter_code
_entity_poly.pdbx_strand_id
1 'polypeptide(L)'
;MKKSLYIFLLLLVATMTGCGNKKAATVERPQFAADSAYQFISRQLRFGPRVPNSKAHTDCAIFLIQQLRNYGAEVELQKGSMTDYSGRSQAVFNIIGHFGTEATANRSRVLLAAHYDTRPWCDEEEEYEHRFLNVPGANDGASGVGVLLEVARQLGRQIADSTLATPVDIVFFDCEDMGTPEFYTGEERENTWCLGSQLWAAEYARNDQGVKYRFGILLDMVGAPDAVFMREMYSEQYAQGYVETVWRAASALGYGQLFVNQPGYPIVDDHYYVNRLAGIPCVDVIHHDARNGTGFPWWWHTQNDDMRNISTATLQAVGETVMYVIMHN
;
A
#
# COMPACT_ATOMS: atom_id res chain seq x y z
N MET A 1 81.52 12.51 48.67
CA MET A 1 80.18 11.91 48.80
C MET A 1 79.31 12.55 47.76
N LYS A 2 79.17 11.90 46.61
CA LYS A 2 78.29 12.36 45.49
C LYS A 2 77.12 11.37 45.33
N LYS A 3 75.92 11.83 45.55
CA LYS A 3 74.71 11.07 45.40
C LYS A 3 74.28 11.19 43.93
N SER A 4 74.26 10.05 43.17
CA SER A 4 73.72 9.97 41.86
C SER A 4 72.19 9.77 41.88
N LEU A 5 71.50 10.67 41.24
CA LEU A 5 70.03 10.63 41.10
C LEU A 5 69.72 10.00 39.74
N TYR A 6 69.13 8.79 39.75
CA TYR A 6 68.61 8.13 38.52
C TYR A 6 67.18 8.60 38.25
N ILE A 7 67.04 9.32 37.14
CA ILE A 7 65.73 9.69 36.63
C ILE A 7 65.23 8.52 35.74
N PHE A 8 64.15 7.85 36.17
CA PHE A 8 63.44 6.88 35.38
C PHE A 8 62.48 7.61 34.42
N LEU A 9 62.77 7.57 33.13
CA LEU A 9 61.91 8.11 32.09
C LEU A 9 60.90 7.02 31.70
N LEU A 10 59.65 7.13 32.17
CA LEU A 10 58.56 6.27 31.76
C LEU A 10 58.04 6.73 30.37
N LEU A 11 58.37 5.97 29.34
CA LEU A 11 57.74 6.13 27.99
C LEU A 11 56.35 5.58 28.04
N LEU A 12 55.36 6.47 28.07
CA LEU A 12 53.95 6.11 27.87
C LEU A 12 53.66 5.93 26.38
N VAL A 13 53.63 4.67 25.91
CA VAL A 13 53.22 4.35 24.53
C VAL A 13 51.68 4.42 24.50
N ALA A 14 51.15 5.53 23.98
CA ALA A 14 49.72 5.64 23.71
C ALA A 14 49.40 4.82 22.45
N THR A 15 48.82 3.64 22.65
CA THR A 15 48.20 2.88 21.54
C THR A 15 46.93 3.61 21.10
N MET A 16 47.02 4.38 20.06
CA MET A 16 45.84 4.88 19.34
C MET A 16 45.16 3.69 18.68
N THR A 17 44.17 3.10 19.34
CA THR A 17 43.20 2.22 18.69
C THR A 17 42.37 3.07 17.70
N GLY A 18 42.73 3.01 16.43
CA GLY A 18 41.97 3.63 15.37
C GLY A 18 40.55 3.06 15.36
N CYS A 19 39.55 3.89 15.71
CA CYS A 19 38.17 3.63 15.38
C CYS A 19 38.06 3.54 13.87
N GLY A 20 38.10 2.33 13.34
CA GLY A 20 37.76 2.10 11.95
C GLY A 20 36.32 2.56 11.73
N ASN A 21 36.13 3.67 11.04
CA ASN A 21 34.86 4.04 10.46
C ASN A 21 34.42 2.88 9.55
N LYS A 22 33.59 1.97 10.05
CA LYS A 22 32.80 1.10 9.18
C LYS A 22 31.96 2.06 8.32
N LYS A 23 32.32 2.27 7.07
CA LYS A 23 31.41 2.90 6.10
C LYS A 23 30.10 2.14 6.21
N ALA A 24 29.04 2.84 6.62
CA ALA A 24 27.70 2.29 6.55
C ALA A 24 27.52 1.77 5.10
N ALA A 25 27.18 0.49 4.96
CA ALA A 25 26.90 -0.05 3.64
C ALA A 25 25.79 0.83 3.03
N THR A 26 26.08 1.45 1.89
CA THR A 26 25.06 2.23 1.17
C THR A 26 24.03 1.23 0.69
N VAL A 27 22.79 1.36 1.21
CA VAL A 27 21.65 0.57 0.76
C VAL A 27 21.36 0.95 -0.70
N GLU A 28 21.36 -0.03 -1.60
CA GLU A 28 21.00 0.20 -2.99
C GLU A 28 19.51 0.54 -3.06
N ARG A 29 19.21 1.72 -3.61
CA ARG A 29 17.82 2.17 -3.74
C ARG A 29 17.18 1.56 -4.98
N PRO A 30 15.97 1.00 -4.88
CA PRO A 30 15.22 0.55 -6.04
C PRO A 30 14.90 1.70 -6.98
N GLN A 31 14.75 1.39 -8.26
CA GLN A 31 14.24 2.38 -9.22
C GLN A 31 12.73 2.56 -9.01
N PHE A 32 12.34 3.78 -8.71
CA PHE A 32 10.93 4.20 -8.62
C PHE A 32 10.83 5.68 -9.04
N ALA A 33 9.79 6.04 -9.79
CA ALA A 33 9.58 7.40 -10.26
C ALA A 33 8.28 7.97 -9.65
N ALA A 34 8.40 8.71 -8.56
CA ALA A 34 7.27 9.32 -7.87
C ALA A 34 6.44 10.25 -8.75
N ASP A 35 7.09 10.96 -9.69
CA ASP A 35 6.37 11.80 -10.65
C ASP A 35 5.43 10.98 -11.56
N SER A 36 5.83 9.75 -11.91
CA SER A 36 4.95 8.83 -12.66
C SER A 36 3.75 8.40 -11.81
N ALA A 37 3.99 8.02 -10.55
CA ALA A 37 2.91 7.68 -9.62
C ALA A 37 1.93 8.86 -9.44
N TYR A 38 2.45 10.07 -9.25
CA TYR A 38 1.65 11.30 -9.18
C TYR A 38 0.80 11.52 -10.44
N GLN A 39 1.37 11.31 -11.64
CA GLN A 39 0.64 11.42 -12.90
C GLN A 39 -0.46 10.34 -13.02
N PHE A 40 -0.23 9.13 -12.52
CA PHE A 40 -1.25 8.09 -12.48
C PHE A 40 -2.41 8.44 -11.55
N ILE A 41 -2.15 9.07 -10.39
CA ILE A 41 -3.20 9.60 -9.50
C ILE A 41 -3.99 10.68 -10.24
N SER A 42 -3.30 11.69 -10.77
CA SER A 42 -3.93 12.77 -11.54
C SER A 42 -4.77 12.25 -12.71
N ARG A 43 -4.33 11.17 -13.37
CA ARG A 43 -5.09 10.55 -14.47
C ARG A 43 -6.38 9.90 -14.00
N GLN A 44 -6.37 9.22 -12.85
CA GLN A 44 -7.56 8.62 -12.25
C GLN A 44 -8.61 9.70 -11.91
N LEU A 45 -8.17 10.80 -11.30
CA LEU A 45 -9.08 11.91 -10.94
C LEU A 45 -9.73 12.60 -12.15
N ARG A 46 -9.10 12.57 -13.34
CA ARG A 46 -9.69 13.13 -14.56
C ARG A 46 -10.94 12.39 -15.04
N PHE A 47 -11.16 11.15 -14.60
CA PHE A 47 -12.40 10.43 -14.86
C PHE A 47 -13.56 10.95 -14.00
N GLY A 48 -13.24 11.63 -12.88
CA GLY A 48 -14.16 12.00 -11.80
C GLY A 48 -14.13 10.97 -10.66
N PRO A 49 -14.99 11.15 -9.64
CA PRO A 49 -15.17 10.18 -8.58
C PRO A 49 -15.48 8.78 -9.13
N ARG A 50 -14.69 7.78 -8.73
CA ARG A 50 -14.81 6.40 -9.21
C ARG A 50 -15.84 5.61 -8.40
N VAL A 51 -16.99 6.22 -8.16
CA VAL A 51 -18.09 5.57 -7.44
C VAL A 51 -18.47 4.28 -8.16
N PRO A 52 -18.54 3.13 -7.47
CA PRO A 52 -18.83 1.84 -8.06
C PRO A 52 -20.03 1.85 -9.01
N ASN A 53 -19.88 1.19 -10.14
CA ASN A 53 -20.87 1.10 -11.22
C ASN A 53 -21.19 2.42 -11.95
N SER A 54 -20.47 3.51 -11.69
CA SER A 54 -20.56 4.75 -12.48
C SER A 54 -19.78 4.66 -13.80
N LYS A 55 -20.00 5.65 -14.69
CA LYS A 55 -19.20 5.78 -15.90
C LYS A 55 -17.73 6.08 -15.59
N ALA A 56 -17.45 6.94 -14.63
CA ALA A 56 -16.09 7.30 -14.20
C ALA A 56 -15.32 6.07 -13.70
N HIS A 57 -15.97 5.25 -12.89
CA HIS A 57 -15.46 3.98 -12.40
C HIS A 57 -15.13 3.01 -13.56
N THR A 58 -16.06 2.82 -14.49
CA THR A 58 -15.85 1.95 -15.67
C THR A 58 -14.70 2.45 -16.54
N ASP A 59 -14.64 3.75 -16.83
CA ASP A 59 -13.57 4.34 -17.66
C ASP A 59 -12.21 4.21 -16.97
N CYS A 60 -12.17 4.39 -15.64
CA CYS A 60 -10.96 4.18 -14.84
C CYS A 60 -10.52 2.70 -14.87
N ALA A 61 -11.44 1.76 -14.66
CA ALA A 61 -11.13 0.33 -14.73
C ALA A 61 -10.51 -0.06 -16.09
N ILE A 62 -11.08 0.43 -17.20
CA ILE A 62 -10.53 0.22 -18.54
C ILE A 62 -9.10 0.77 -18.65
N PHE A 63 -8.86 1.98 -18.11
CA PHE A 63 -7.53 2.58 -18.08
C PHE A 63 -6.55 1.72 -17.29
N LEU A 64 -6.91 1.24 -16.09
CA LEU A 64 -6.07 0.40 -15.24
C LEU A 64 -5.69 -0.92 -15.94
N ILE A 65 -6.66 -1.60 -16.54
CA ILE A 65 -6.45 -2.82 -17.33
C ILE A 65 -5.45 -2.57 -18.47
N GLN A 66 -5.61 -1.45 -19.19
CA GLN A 66 -4.71 -1.09 -20.29
C GLN A 66 -3.29 -0.81 -19.80
N GLN A 67 -3.13 -0.11 -18.64
CA GLN A 67 -1.82 0.15 -18.09
C GLN A 67 -1.10 -1.13 -17.67
N LEU A 68 -1.77 -2.02 -16.95
CA LEU A 68 -1.18 -3.31 -16.54
C LEU A 68 -0.74 -4.13 -17.75
N ARG A 69 -1.58 -4.22 -18.81
CA ARG A 69 -1.22 -4.91 -20.06
C ARG A 69 -0.04 -4.27 -20.78
N ASN A 70 0.01 -2.93 -20.83
CA ASN A 70 1.12 -2.19 -21.45
C ASN A 70 2.46 -2.45 -20.73
N TYR A 71 2.40 -2.79 -19.44
CA TYR A 71 3.57 -3.14 -18.63
C TYR A 71 3.86 -4.65 -18.61
N GLY A 72 3.17 -5.43 -19.45
CA GLY A 72 3.46 -6.85 -19.65
C GLY A 72 2.78 -7.80 -18.68
N ALA A 73 1.77 -7.34 -17.94
CA ALA A 73 0.95 -8.23 -17.13
C ALA A 73 -0.02 -9.03 -18.00
N GLU A 74 -0.23 -10.29 -17.66
CA GLU A 74 -1.47 -10.99 -17.99
C GLU A 74 -2.56 -10.44 -17.05
N VAL A 75 -3.69 -10.00 -17.63
CA VAL A 75 -4.73 -9.31 -16.84
C VAL A 75 -6.00 -10.12 -16.82
N GLU A 76 -6.42 -10.49 -15.61
CA GLU A 76 -7.70 -11.08 -15.29
C GLU A 76 -8.67 -10.02 -14.77
N LEU A 77 -9.96 -10.15 -15.09
CA LEU A 77 -11.04 -9.36 -14.53
C LEU A 77 -11.99 -10.31 -13.77
N GLN A 78 -11.86 -10.32 -12.44
CA GLN A 78 -12.79 -11.03 -11.59
C GLN A 78 -14.10 -10.25 -11.50
N LYS A 79 -15.23 -10.91 -11.76
CA LYS A 79 -16.57 -10.32 -11.73
C LYS A 79 -17.45 -11.06 -10.75
N GLY A 80 -18.18 -10.31 -9.95
CA GLY A 80 -19.11 -10.90 -8.99
C GLY A 80 -20.17 -9.92 -8.55
N SER A 81 -20.88 -10.30 -7.52
CA SER A 81 -21.90 -9.47 -6.87
C SER A 81 -21.84 -9.68 -5.37
N MET A 82 -21.88 -8.57 -4.64
CA MET A 82 -21.89 -8.54 -3.19
C MET A 82 -23.08 -7.71 -2.70
N THR A 83 -23.45 -7.86 -1.45
CA THR A 83 -24.57 -7.11 -0.85
C THR A 83 -24.03 -5.89 -0.13
N ASP A 84 -24.53 -4.69 -0.46
CA ASP A 84 -24.17 -3.45 0.20
C ASP A 84 -24.87 -3.24 1.56
N TYR A 85 -24.54 -2.14 2.24
CA TYR A 85 -25.13 -1.76 3.53
C TYR A 85 -26.65 -1.64 3.50
N SER A 86 -27.26 -1.31 2.37
CA SER A 86 -28.72 -1.16 2.22
C SER A 86 -29.41 -2.48 1.86
N GLY A 87 -28.66 -3.57 1.67
CA GLY A 87 -29.18 -4.86 1.25
C GLY A 87 -29.34 -5.02 -0.27
N ARG A 88 -28.84 -4.06 -1.06
CA ARG A 88 -28.86 -4.14 -2.53
C ARG A 88 -27.65 -4.90 -3.05
N SER A 89 -27.84 -5.56 -4.18
CA SER A 89 -26.78 -6.23 -4.90
C SER A 89 -25.91 -5.20 -5.63
N GLN A 90 -24.59 -5.17 -5.32
CA GLN A 90 -23.58 -4.39 -6.00
C GLN A 90 -22.77 -5.29 -6.92
N ALA A 91 -22.59 -4.88 -8.18
CA ALA A 91 -21.64 -5.54 -9.06
C ALA A 91 -20.22 -5.14 -8.65
N VAL A 92 -19.32 -6.11 -8.62
CA VAL A 92 -17.91 -5.96 -8.20
C VAL A 92 -16.99 -6.40 -9.34
N PHE A 93 -15.95 -5.62 -9.63
CA PHE A 93 -15.00 -5.84 -10.73
C PHE A 93 -13.55 -5.69 -10.27
N ASN A 94 -13.00 -6.71 -9.61
CA ASN A 94 -11.57 -6.69 -9.25
C ASN A 94 -10.70 -6.88 -10.48
N ILE A 95 -9.59 -6.13 -10.55
CA ILE A 95 -8.62 -6.18 -11.65
C ILE A 95 -7.34 -6.83 -11.12
N ILE A 96 -6.91 -7.95 -11.73
CA ILE A 96 -5.71 -8.67 -11.32
C ILE A 96 -4.70 -8.64 -12.46
N GLY A 97 -3.50 -8.11 -12.19
CA GLY A 97 -2.38 -8.11 -13.12
C GLY A 97 -1.29 -9.09 -12.65
N HIS A 98 -1.04 -10.12 -13.44
CA HIS A 98 -0.06 -11.16 -13.15
C HIS A 98 1.28 -10.83 -13.82
N PHE A 99 2.31 -10.53 -13.01
CA PHE A 99 3.69 -10.35 -13.47
C PHE A 99 4.50 -11.61 -13.15
N GLY A 100 5.04 -12.25 -14.18
CA GLY A 100 5.84 -13.46 -14.03
C GLY A 100 6.50 -13.85 -15.34
N THR A 101 7.41 -14.81 -15.27
CA THR A 101 8.09 -15.42 -16.41
C THR A 101 8.09 -16.93 -16.24
N GLU A 102 8.47 -17.68 -17.27
CA GLU A 102 8.65 -19.14 -17.16
C GLU A 102 9.65 -19.50 -16.04
N ALA A 103 10.70 -18.68 -15.85
CA ALA A 103 11.71 -18.88 -14.80
C ALA A 103 11.15 -18.70 -13.38
N THR A 104 10.03 -18.00 -13.22
CA THR A 104 9.37 -17.74 -11.93
C THR A 104 8.07 -18.52 -11.74
N ALA A 105 7.64 -19.31 -12.72
CA ALA A 105 6.32 -19.98 -12.75
C ALA A 105 6.03 -20.85 -11.51
N ASN A 106 7.06 -21.50 -10.95
CA ASN A 106 6.94 -22.38 -9.78
C ASN A 106 7.25 -21.70 -8.44
N ARG A 107 7.44 -20.38 -8.42
CA ARG A 107 7.74 -19.62 -7.19
C ARG A 107 6.46 -19.10 -6.55
N SER A 108 6.45 -19.03 -5.21
CA SER A 108 5.40 -18.30 -4.50
C SER A 108 5.42 -16.83 -4.89
N ARG A 109 4.25 -16.27 -5.12
CA ARG A 109 4.05 -14.90 -5.57
C ARG A 109 4.01 -13.94 -4.38
N VAL A 110 4.23 -12.66 -4.66
CA VAL A 110 3.90 -11.56 -3.75
C VAL A 110 2.61 -10.92 -4.24
N LEU A 111 1.68 -10.66 -3.32
CA LEU A 111 0.45 -9.92 -3.57
C LEU A 111 0.69 -8.45 -3.27
N LEU A 112 0.39 -7.57 -4.20
CA LEU A 112 0.29 -6.13 -3.97
C LEU A 112 -1.14 -5.70 -4.25
N ALA A 113 -1.72 -4.90 -3.37
CA ALA A 113 -3.11 -4.52 -3.50
C ALA A 113 -3.35 -3.03 -3.18
N ALA A 114 -4.38 -2.47 -3.78
CA ALA A 114 -4.99 -1.19 -3.46
C ALA A 114 -6.44 -1.21 -3.94
N HIS A 115 -7.33 -0.41 -3.37
CA HIS A 115 -8.65 -0.23 -3.96
C HIS A 115 -8.63 0.90 -5.00
N TYR A 116 -9.55 0.86 -6.00
CA TYR A 116 -9.59 1.86 -7.06
C TYR A 116 -10.90 2.64 -7.15
N ASP A 117 -11.92 2.18 -6.43
CA ASP A 117 -13.18 2.91 -6.27
C ASP A 117 -13.03 4.13 -5.36
N THR A 118 -14.09 4.88 -5.19
CA THR A 118 -14.18 5.97 -4.22
C THR A 118 -15.52 5.96 -3.53
N ARG A 119 -15.52 6.48 -2.31
CA ARG A 119 -16.71 6.62 -1.50
C ARG A 119 -17.78 7.45 -2.22
N PRO A 120 -19.03 6.96 -2.26
CA PRO A 120 -20.14 7.69 -2.87
C PRO A 120 -20.56 8.95 -2.09
N TRP A 121 -20.07 9.12 -0.87
CA TRP A 121 -20.48 10.19 0.03
C TRP A 121 -19.27 10.85 0.70
N CYS A 122 -19.32 12.17 0.85
CA CYS A 122 -18.39 12.92 1.69
C CYS A 122 -18.94 13.00 3.11
N ASP A 123 -19.18 11.88 3.75
CA ASP A 123 -19.95 11.81 5.01
C ASP A 123 -19.20 12.36 6.24
N GLU A 124 -17.89 12.66 6.09
CA GLU A 124 -17.08 13.39 7.09
C GLU A 124 -17.07 14.93 6.87
N GLU A 125 -17.80 15.45 5.87
CA GLU A 125 -17.96 16.89 5.71
C GLU A 125 -18.72 17.51 6.89
N GLU A 126 -18.30 18.71 7.33
CA GLU A 126 -18.99 19.45 8.39
C GLU A 126 -20.40 19.90 7.96
N GLU A 127 -20.51 20.40 6.72
CA GLU A 127 -21.77 20.86 6.17
C GLU A 127 -22.61 19.70 5.68
N TYR A 128 -23.80 19.52 6.29
CA TYR A 128 -24.69 18.38 6.01
C TYR A 128 -25.01 18.20 4.52
N GLU A 129 -25.21 19.29 3.78
CA GLU A 129 -25.53 19.24 2.35
C GLU A 129 -24.34 18.71 1.51
N HIS A 130 -23.11 18.93 1.95
CA HIS A 130 -21.91 18.45 1.26
C HIS A 130 -21.70 16.95 1.47
N ARG A 131 -22.30 16.34 2.51
CA ARG A 131 -22.17 14.90 2.78
C ARG A 131 -22.72 14.02 1.68
N PHE A 132 -23.56 14.55 0.80
CA PHE A 132 -24.12 13.81 -0.35
C PHE A 132 -23.31 13.97 -1.63
N LEU A 133 -22.19 14.68 -1.60
CA LEU A 133 -21.25 14.76 -2.71
C LEU A 133 -20.35 13.52 -2.74
N ASN A 134 -19.81 13.20 -3.91
CA ASN A 134 -18.91 12.07 -4.06
C ASN A 134 -17.47 12.46 -3.70
N VAL A 135 -16.72 11.61 -3.02
CA VAL A 135 -15.31 11.84 -2.68
C VAL A 135 -14.45 11.87 -3.96
N PRO A 136 -13.57 12.87 -4.16
CA PRO A 136 -12.66 12.87 -5.31
C PRO A 136 -11.65 11.72 -5.27
N GLY A 137 -11.20 11.30 -4.08
CA GLY A 137 -10.41 10.11 -3.83
C GLY A 137 -9.01 10.17 -4.42
N ALA A 138 -8.26 11.25 -4.16
CA ALA A 138 -6.88 11.36 -4.62
C ALA A 138 -5.93 10.49 -3.79
N ASN A 139 -6.16 10.50 -2.48
CA ASN A 139 -5.40 9.68 -1.56
C ASN A 139 -6.06 8.33 -1.36
N ASP A 140 -7.34 8.37 -1.10
CA ASP A 140 -8.26 7.27 -0.85
C ASP A 140 -8.92 6.81 -2.18
N GLY A 141 -8.52 5.85 -2.71
CA GLY A 141 -7.79 4.75 -3.25
C GLY A 141 -6.78 5.12 -4.35
N ALA A 142 -6.83 6.36 -5.01
CA ALA A 142 -5.98 6.57 -6.17
C ALA A 142 -4.48 6.60 -5.84
N SER A 143 -4.07 6.91 -4.60
CA SER A 143 -2.65 6.96 -4.23
C SER A 143 -2.00 5.59 -4.24
N GLY A 144 -2.64 4.58 -3.63
CA GLY A 144 -2.18 3.20 -3.66
C GLY A 144 -2.08 2.66 -5.09
N VAL A 145 -3.15 2.86 -5.89
CA VAL A 145 -3.16 2.50 -7.31
C VAL A 145 -2.06 3.20 -8.09
N GLY A 146 -1.82 4.50 -7.85
CA GLY A 146 -0.77 5.26 -8.52
C GLY A 146 0.63 4.71 -8.25
N VAL A 147 0.93 4.36 -6.99
CA VAL A 147 2.17 3.70 -6.61
C VAL A 147 2.29 2.34 -7.30
N LEU A 148 1.24 1.51 -7.27
CA LEU A 148 1.27 0.16 -7.84
C LEU A 148 1.36 0.17 -9.37
N LEU A 149 0.83 1.17 -10.07
CA LEU A 149 1.05 1.33 -11.52
C LEU A 149 2.52 1.65 -11.85
N GLU A 150 3.20 2.44 -11.01
CA GLU A 150 4.63 2.67 -11.20
C GLU A 150 5.45 1.41 -10.87
N VAL A 151 5.07 0.66 -9.81
CA VAL A 151 5.66 -0.66 -9.53
C VAL A 151 5.45 -1.59 -10.73
N ALA A 152 4.24 -1.67 -11.30
CA ALA A 152 3.95 -2.44 -12.51
C ALA A 152 4.87 -2.09 -13.67
N ARG A 153 5.13 -0.79 -13.88
CA ARG A 153 6.06 -0.30 -14.91
C ARG A 153 7.49 -0.77 -14.67
N GLN A 154 7.95 -0.82 -13.41
CA GLN A 154 9.28 -1.34 -13.06
C GLN A 154 9.36 -2.87 -13.24
N LEU A 155 8.31 -3.61 -12.82
CA LEU A 155 8.23 -5.06 -13.03
C LEU A 155 8.27 -5.40 -14.54
N GLY A 156 7.56 -4.63 -15.38
CA GLY A 156 7.61 -4.78 -16.84
C GLY A 156 9.01 -4.60 -17.42
N ARG A 157 9.80 -3.66 -16.89
CA ARG A 157 11.21 -3.51 -17.26
C ARG A 157 12.04 -4.72 -16.84
N GLN A 158 11.84 -5.20 -15.60
CA GLN A 158 12.55 -6.40 -15.12
C GLN A 158 12.23 -7.65 -15.96
N ILE A 159 10.98 -7.77 -16.45
CA ILE A 159 10.60 -8.84 -17.39
C ILE A 159 11.36 -8.68 -18.72
N ALA A 160 11.35 -7.47 -19.30
CA ALA A 160 12.03 -7.18 -20.57
C ALA A 160 13.55 -7.43 -20.49
N ASP A 161 14.17 -7.09 -19.37
CA ASP A 161 15.58 -7.26 -19.08
C ASP A 161 15.93 -8.68 -18.55
N SER A 162 14.94 -9.56 -18.40
CA SER A 162 15.08 -10.91 -17.84
C SER A 162 15.66 -10.94 -16.41
N THR A 163 15.38 -9.91 -15.61
CA THR A 163 15.88 -9.75 -14.25
C THR A 163 14.81 -9.97 -13.17
N LEU A 164 13.54 -10.23 -13.57
CA LEU A 164 12.46 -10.49 -12.61
C LEU A 164 12.74 -11.75 -11.78
N ALA A 165 13.01 -11.57 -10.50
CA ALA A 165 13.32 -12.67 -9.59
C ALA A 165 12.08 -13.20 -8.84
N THR A 166 11.14 -12.33 -8.52
CA THR A 166 9.94 -12.64 -7.72
C THR A 166 8.70 -12.38 -8.56
N PRO A 167 7.82 -13.37 -8.76
CA PRO A 167 6.55 -13.13 -9.45
C PRO A 167 5.62 -12.34 -8.53
N VAL A 168 4.89 -11.38 -9.11
CA VAL A 168 4.03 -10.45 -8.38
C VAL A 168 2.65 -10.43 -9.02
N ASP A 169 1.61 -10.45 -8.20
CA ASP A 169 0.26 -10.11 -8.62
C ASP A 169 -0.12 -8.75 -8.03
N ILE A 170 -0.61 -7.87 -8.89
CA ILE A 170 -1.18 -6.59 -8.48
C ILE A 170 -2.70 -6.70 -8.59
N VAL A 171 -3.38 -6.48 -7.48
CA VAL A 171 -4.85 -6.52 -7.42
C VAL A 171 -5.37 -5.12 -7.11
N PHE A 172 -6.23 -4.61 -7.97
CA PHE A 172 -7.03 -3.43 -7.67
C PHE A 172 -8.42 -3.90 -7.25
N PHE A 173 -8.72 -3.77 -5.96
CA PHE A 173 -10.01 -4.12 -5.39
C PHE A 173 -11.06 -3.07 -5.73
N ASP A 174 -12.30 -3.51 -5.87
CA ASP A 174 -13.48 -2.70 -6.14
C ASP A 174 -14.41 -2.68 -4.93
N CYS A 175 -15.22 -1.65 -4.82
CA CYS A 175 -16.23 -1.54 -3.76
C CYS A 175 -15.65 -1.70 -2.33
N GLU A 176 -14.43 -1.21 -2.11
CA GLU A 176 -13.85 -1.13 -0.77
C GLU A 176 -14.69 -0.18 0.07
N ASP A 177 -14.97 1.00 -0.47
CA ASP A 177 -15.46 2.19 0.21
C ASP A 177 -16.99 2.32 0.17
N MET A 178 -17.69 1.16 0.05
CA MET A 178 -19.14 1.07 -0.02
C MET A 178 -19.82 0.82 1.33
N GLY A 179 -19.11 1.01 2.44
CA GLY A 179 -19.61 0.82 3.79
C GLY A 179 -20.77 1.75 4.16
N THR A 180 -21.43 1.46 5.28
CA THR A 180 -22.56 2.25 5.78
C THR A 180 -22.17 3.72 5.95
N PRO A 181 -22.88 4.67 5.31
CA PRO A 181 -22.57 6.09 5.50
C PRO A 181 -23.01 6.59 6.87
N GLU A 182 -22.29 7.57 7.44
CA GLU A 182 -22.52 8.15 8.77
C GLU A 182 -23.94 8.71 8.98
N PHE A 183 -24.60 9.13 7.91
CA PHE A 183 -25.98 9.64 7.97
C PHE A 183 -27.06 8.56 7.79
N TYR A 184 -26.67 7.27 7.68
CA TYR A 184 -27.63 6.18 7.51
C TYR A 184 -28.39 5.90 8.81
N THR A 185 -29.71 5.82 8.72
CA THR A 185 -30.58 5.59 9.87
C THR A 185 -31.34 4.26 9.80
N GLY A 186 -30.99 3.41 8.82
CA GLY A 186 -31.59 2.10 8.66
C GLY A 186 -30.97 1.04 9.56
N GLU A 187 -31.33 -0.21 9.34
CA GLU A 187 -30.71 -1.35 10.01
C GLU A 187 -29.32 -1.57 9.49
N GLU A 188 -28.32 -1.51 10.38
CA GLU A 188 -26.92 -1.73 10.02
C GLU A 188 -26.68 -3.19 9.66
N ARG A 189 -25.89 -3.40 8.60
CA ARG A 189 -25.42 -4.71 8.17
C ARG A 189 -23.94 -4.84 8.46
N GLU A 190 -23.52 -6.02 8.86
CA GLU A 190 -22.12 -6.34 9.04
C GLU A 190 -21.42 -6.60 7.70
N ASN A 191 -20.11 -6.42 7.66
CA ASN A 191 -19.24 -6.74 6.52
C ASN A 191 -19.62 -6.04 5.21
N THR A 192 -19.96 -4.76 5.29
CA THR A 192 -20.37 -3.93 4.14
C THR A 192 -19.24 -3.13 3.51
N TRP A 193 -18.08 -3.13 4.11
CA TRP A 193 -16.83 -2.56 3.60
C TRP A 193 -16.01 -3.62 2.85
N CYS A 194 -15.07 -3.20 2.00
CA CYS A 194 -14.08 -4.08 1.36
C CYS A 194 -14.72 -5.23 0.55
N LEU A 195 -15.84 -4.94 -0.14
CA LEU A 195 -16.62 -6.00 -0.82
C LEU A 195 -15.82 -6.73 -1.89
N GLY A 196 -14.89 -6.03 -2.54
CA GLY A 196 -14.01 -6.61 -3.56
C GLY A 196 -13.04 -7.63 -3.01
N SER A 197 -12.35 -7.30 -1.93
CA SER A 197 -11.41 -8.24 -1.29
C SER A 197 -12.11 -9.40 -0.62
N GLN A 198 -13.32 -9.20 -0.09
CA GLN A 198 -14.15 -10.31 0.41
C GLN A 198 -14.46 -11.32 -0.70
N LEU A 199 -14.90 -10.82 -1.87
CA LEU A 199 -15.18 -11.67 -3.04
C LEU A 199 -13.92 -12.42 -3.50
N TRP A 200 -12.81 -11.68 -3.66
CA TRP A 200 -11.54 -12.25 -4.13
C TRP A 200 -10.99 -13.30 -3.16
N ALA A 201 -10.93 -12.98 -1.88
CA ALA A 201 -10.38 -13.87 -0.87
C ALA A 201 -11.22 -15.13 -0.68
N ALA A 202 -12.56 -15.02 -0.72
CA ALA A 202 -13.45 -16.17 -0.65
C ALA A 202 -13.33 -17.08 -1.88
N GLU A 203 -13.09 -16.53 -3.05
CA GLU A 203 -12.86 -17.30 -4.28
C GLU A 203 -11.49 -17.97 -4.24
N TYR A 204 -10.44 -17.25 -3.86
CA TYR A 204 -9.10 -17.80 -3.68
C TYR A 204 -9.10 -18.98 -2.70
N ALA A 205 -9.76 -18.86 -1.54
CA ALA A 205 -9.85 -19.93 -0.55
C ALA A 205 -10.55 -21.19 -1.05
N ARG A 206 -11.50 -21.05 -2.00
CA ARG A 206 -12.23 -22.18 -2.61
C ARG A 206 -11.45 -22.85 -3.74
N ASN A 207 -10.61 -22.08 -4.42
CA ASN A 207 -9.86 -22.55 -5.57
C ASN A 207 -8.48 -23.05 -5.11
N ASP A 208 -8.32 -24.35 -4.89
CA ASP A 208 -7.01 -24.98 -4.64
C ASP A 208 -6.15 -25.01 -5.94
N GLN A 209 -6.06 -23.86 -6.61
CA GLN A 209 -5.53 -23.69 -7.98
C GLN A 209 -4.01 -23.60 -8.06
N GLY A 210 -3.28 -23.94 -7.01
CA GLY A 210 -1.82 -24.02 -7.08
C GLY A 210 -1.07 -22.68 -7.00
N VAL A 211 -1.72 -21.55 -7.17
CA VAL A 211 -1.09 -20.23 -6.93
C VAL A 211 -0.94 -20.01 -5.44
N LYS A 212 0.32 -19.88 -4.99
CA LYS A 212 0.62 -19.62 -3.58
C LYS A 212 1.22 -18.26 -3.42
N TYR A 213 0.66 -17.47 -2.51
CA TYR A 213 1.25 -16.21 -2.09
C TYR A 213 2.12 -16.42 -0.85
N ARG A 214 3.28 -15.77 -0.85
CA ARG A 214 4.17 -15.75 0.29
C ARG A 214 3.70 -14.74 1.33
N PHE A 215 3.32 -13.56 0.87
CA PHE A 215 2.72 -12.47 1.63
C PHE A 215 2.04 -11.46 0.69
N GLY A 216 1.29 -10.53 1.28
CA GLY A 216 0.71 -9.38 0.61
C GLY A 216 1.11 -8.05 1.25
N ILE A 217 1.01 -6.97 0.49
CA ILE A 217 1.07 -5.57 0.95
C ILE A 217 -0.11 -4.84 0.33
N LEU A 218 -0.97 -4.28 1.17
CA LEU A 218 -2.01 -3.34 0.79
C LEU A 218 -1.47 -1.92 0.93
N LEU A 219 -1.83 -1.05 0.01
CA LEU A 219 -1.50 0.37 0.03
C LEU A 219 -2.79 1.18 0.00
N ASP A 220 -3.10 1.83 1.12
CA ASP A 220 -4.23 2.73 1.23
C ASP A 220 -3.82 4.09 1.81
N MET A 221 -4.33 5.18 1.23
CA MET A 221 -4.02 6.56 1.64
C MET A 221 -2.52 6.85 1.80
N VAL A 222 -1.70 6.44 0.82
CA VAL A 222 -0.23 6.49 0.88
C VAL A 222 0.41 7.70 0.21
N GLY A 223 -0.36 8.76 -0.06
CA GLY A 223 0.11 9.92 -0.84
C GLY A 223 0.28 11.22 -0.06
N ALA A 224 -0.23 11.37 1.16
CA ALA A 224 -0.28 12.63 1.87
C ALA A 224 1.11 13.15 2.29
N PRO A 225 1.34 14.50 2.29
CA PRO A 225 2.63 15.08 2.65
C PRO A 225 3.00 14.86 4.12
N ASP A 226 2.02 14.71 4.98
CA ASP A 226 2.17 14.49 6.43
C ASP A 226 1.82 13.04 6.85
N ALA A 227 1.88 12.10 5.91
CA ALA A 227 1.53 10.72 6.17
C ALA A 227 2.34 10.11 7.33
N VAL A 228 1.64 9.36 8.17
CA VAL A 228 2.22 8.57 9.26
C VAL A 228 1.70 7.15 9.14
N PHE A 229 2.58 6.21 8.80
CA PHE A 229 2.27 4.79 8.73
C PHE A 229 2.69 4.14 10.04
N MET A 230 1.71 3.75 10.86
CA MET A 230 1.91 2.98 12.08
C MET A 230 1.76 1.49 11.78
N ARG A 231 2.22 0.65 12.70
CA ARG A 231 2.09 -0.80 12.59
C ARG A 231 0.64 -1.18 12.92
N GLU A 232 -0.18 -1.29 11.88
CA GLU A 232 -1.60 -1.58 11.97
C GLU A 232 -1.86 -2.90 12.73
N MET A 233 -2.89 -2.96 13.56
CA MET A 233 -3.01 -4.03 14.55
C MET A 233 -3.37 -5.40 13.94
N TYR A 234 -4.22 -5.47 12.92
CA TYR A 234 -4.52 -6.74 12.26
C TYR A 234 -3.34 -7.24 11.43
N SER A 235 -2.58 -6.32 10.81
CA SER A 235 -1.31 -6.65 10.17
C SER A 235 -0.32 -7.26 11.16
N GLU A 236 -0.20 -6.69 12.36
CA GLU A 236 0.61 -7.27 13.44
C GLU A 236 0.10 -8.64 13.88
N GLN A 237 -1.20 -8.82 13.97
CA GLN A 237 -1.81 -10.08 14.40
C GLN A 237 -1.59 -11.20 13.39
N TYR A 238 -1.71 -10.94 12.09
CA TYR A 238 -1.71 -11.96 11.05
C TYR A 238 -0.39 -12.07 10.27
N ALA A 239 0.38 -10.97 10.18
CA ALA A 239 1.53 -10.83 9.31
C ALA A 239 2.76 -10.19 9.99
N GLN A 240 2.94 -10.31 11.30
CA GLN A 240 3.97 -9.64 12.11
C GLN A 240 5.37 -9.65 11.48
N GLY A 241 5.82 -10.81 10.98
CA GLY A 241 7.15 -10.92 10.36
C GLY A 241 7.31 -10.08 9.08
N TYR A 242 6.23 -9.86 8.36
CA TYR A 242 6.21 -9.02 7.16
C TYR A 242 6.03 -7.54 7.50
N VAL A 243 5.29 -7.19 8.55
CA VAL A 243 5.27 -5.83 9.10
C VAL A 243 6.70 -5.42 9.49
N GLU A 244 7.41 -6.26 10.24
CA GLU A 244 8.82 -6.02 10.60
C GLU A 244 9.71 -5.86 9.35
N THR A 245 9.47 -6.64 8.31
CA THR A 245 10.21 -6.58 7.05
C THR A 245 10.00 -5.25 6.33
N VAL A 246 8.74 -4.79 6.20
CA VAL A 246 8.38 -3.52 5.54
C VAL A 246 8.95 -2.33 6.31
N TRP A 247 8.72 -2.24 7.63
CA TRP A 247 9.21 -1.11 8.46
C TRP A 247 10.73 -1.06 8.51
N ARG A 248 11.40 -2.22 8.55
CA ARG A 248 12.87 -2.28 8.50
C ARG A 248 13.40 -1.84 7.13
N ALA A 249 12.75 -2.22 6.04
CA ALA A 249 13.10 -1.77 4.69
C ALA A 249 12.98 -0.24 4.59
N ALA A 250 11.85 0.33 5.01
CA ALA A 250 11.63 1.77 5.04
C ALA A 250 12.69 2.50 5.88
N SER A 251 13.00 1.98 7.06
CA SER A 251 14.04 2.55 7.94
C SER A 251 15.42 2.51 7.28
N ALA A 252 15.80 1.40 6.64
CA ALA A 252 17.07 1.27 5.93
C ALA A 252 17.20 2.24 4.75
N LEU A 253 16.08 2.55 4.08
CA LEU A 253 16.01 3.55 3.01
C LEU A 253 15.95 4.99 3.54
N GLY A 254 15.85 5.21 4.85
CA GLY A 254 15.80 6.53 5.49
C GLY A 254 14.40 7.12 5.64
N TYR A 255 13.35 6.30 5.58
CA TYR A 255 11.94 6.70 5.65
C TYR A 255 11.28 6.44 7.00
N GLY A 256 12.07 6.21 8.06
CA GLY A 256 11.57 5.91 9.40
C GLY A 256 10.70 7.00 10.04
N GLN A 257 10.73 8.24 9.53
CA GLN A 257 9.83 9.30 9.95
C GLN A 257 8.40 9.16 9.40
N LEU A 258 8.23 8.47 8.28
CA LEU A 258 6.91 8.14 7.69
C LEU A 258 6.43 6.77 8.20
N PHE A 259 7.30 5.77 8.18
CA PHE A 259 7.04 4.42 8.69
C PHE A 259 7.42 4.35 10.17
N VAL A 260 6.52 4.86 11.04
CA VAL A 260 6.78 4.99 12.46
C VAL A 260 6.65 3.64 13.15
N ASN A 261 7.71 3.23 13.87
CA ASN A 261 7.72 1.95 14.59
C ASN A 261 6.93 2.03 15.90
N GLN A 262 5.63 2.28 15.80
CA GLN A 262 4.67 2.33 16.90
C GLN A 262 3.42 1.52 16.54
N PRO A 263 2.73 0.93 17.55
CA PRO A 263 1.45 0.27 17.33
C PRO A 263 0.43 1.25 16.76
N GLY A 264 -0.27 0.83 15.71
CA GLY A 264 -1.43 1.50 15.14
C GLY A 264 -2.75 0.97 15.72
N TYR A 265 -3.85 1.48 15.19
CA TYR A 265 -5.19 1.03 15.54
C TYR A 265 -5.60 -0.19 14.68
N PRO A 266 -6.62 -0.97 15.11
CA PRO A 266 -7.22 -1.96 14.24
C PRO A 266 -8.05 -1.27 13.15
N ILE A 267 -7.77 -1.57 11.90
CA ILE A 267 -8.51 -1.03 10.76
C ILE A 267 -9.05 -2.21 9.96
N VAL A 268 -10.37 -2.22 9.71
CA VAL A 268 -10.98 -3.17 8.79
C VAL A 268 -10.82 -2.60 7.38
N ASP A 269 -9.87 -3.15 6.65
CA ASP A 269 -9.55 -2.80 5.28
C ASP A 269 -9.36 -4.09 4.47
N ASP A 270 -9.08 -4.03 3.18
CA ASP A 270 -8.94 -5.16 2.26
C ASP A 270 -7.96 -6.23 2.78
N HIS A 271 -6.84 -5.83 3.40
CA HIS A 271 -5.88 -6.75 4.01
C HIS A 271 -6.49 -7.64 5.08
N TYR A 272 -7.50 -7.15 5.80
CA TYR A 272 -8.18 -7.93 6.85
C TYR A 272 -8.86 -9.17 6.26
N TYR A 273 -9.55 -9.01 5.13
CA TYR A 273 -10.20 -10.13 4.46
C TYR A 273 -9.20 -11.03 3.73
N VAL A 274 -8.13 -10.49 3.15
CA VAL A 274 -7.01 -11.26 2.58
C VAL A 274 -6.39 -12.16 3.66
N ASN A 275 -6.13 -11.62 4.86
CA ASN A 275 -5.62 -12.39 5.99
C ASN A 275 -6.61 -13.47 6.44
N ARG A 276 -7.88 -13.09 6.67
CA ARG A 276 -8.87 -13.96 7.33
C ARG A 276 -9.46 -15.01 6.42
N LEU A 277 -9.77 -14.65 5.18
CA LEU A 277 -10.50 -15.54 4.26
C LEU A 277 -9.53 -16.28 3.33
N ALA A 278 -8.50 -15.62 2.81
CA ALA A 278 -7.52 -16.26 1.94
C ALA A 278 -6.36 -16.92 2.71
N GLY A 279 -6.15 -16.57 3.97
CA GLY A 279 -5.04 -17.08 4.77
C GLY A 279 -3.67 -16.61 4.30
N ILE A 280 -3.60 -15.50 3.59
CA ILE A 280 -2.37 -14.89 3.07
C ILE A 280 -1.93 -13.81 4.06
N PRO A 281 -0.72 -13.91 4.68
CA PRO A 281 -0.20 -12.83 5.51
C PRO A 281 -0.12 -11.54 4.72
N CYS A 282 -0.94 -10.54 5.03
CA CYS A 282 -1.03 -9.27 4.31
C CYS A 282 -0.83 -8.10 5.27
N VAL A 283 0.09 -7.21 4.90
CA VAL A 283 0.43 -5.99 5.64
C VAL A 283 -0.33 -4.83 5.03
N ASP A 284 -0.93 -4.01 5.86
CA ASP A 284 -1.52 -2.75 5.47
C ASP A 284 -0.55 -1.60 5.73
N VAL A 285 -0.32 -0.79 4.71
CA VAL A 285 0.38 0.48 4.78
C VAL A 285 -0.66 1.56 4.59
N ILE A 286 -1.16 2.08 5.70
CA ILE A 286 -2.26 3.05 5.73
C ILE A 286 -1.92 4.26 6.59
N HIS A 287 -2.39 5.46 6.18
CA HIS A 287 -2.17 6.69 6.93
C HIS A 287 -3.02 6.75 8.19
N HIS A 288 -2.35 6.86 9.34
CA HIS A 288 -2.98 7.09 10.64
C HIS A 288 -2.87 8.56 11.06
N ASP A 289 -3.95 9.17 11.53
CA ASP A 289 -3.92 10.49 12.16
C ASP A 289 -4.64 10.50 13.50
N ALA A 290 -3.87 10.35 14.57
CA ALA A 290 -4.38 10.35 15.94
C ALA A 290 -4.92 11.72 16.41
N ARG A 291 -4.76 12.79 15.62
CA ARG A 291 -5.27 14.14 15.93
C ARG A 291 -6.76 14.26 15.67
N ASN A 292 -7.32 13.39 14.81
CA ASN A 292 -8.74 13.34 14.48
C ASN A 292 -9.46 12.22 15.22
N GLY A 293 -10.73 12.43 15.51
CA GLY A 293 -11.57 11.45 16.22
C GLY A 293 -11.82 10.16 15.43
N THR A 294 -11.71 10.22 14.10
CA THR A 294 -11.83 9.09 13.18
C THR A 294 -10.57 8.21 13.15
N GLY A 295 -9.41 8.73 13.59
CA GLY A 295 -8.12 8.07 13.40
C GLY A 295 -7.50 8.28 12.01
N PHE A 296 -8.19 8.99 11.11
CA PHE A 296 -7.78 9.30 9.75
C PHE A 296 -7.56 10.81 9.54
N PRO A 297 -6.88 11.23 8.45
CA PRO A 297 -6.63 12.64 8.16
C PRO A 297 -7.93 13.44 7.97
N TRP A 298 -7.86 14.75 8.22
CA TRP A 298 -8.99 15.66 8.15
C TRP A 298 -9.68 15.76 6.77
N TRP A 299 -8.99 15.39 5.71
CA TRP A 299 -9.51 15.37 4.35
C TRP A 299 -10.19 14.05 3.98
N TRP A 300 -10.03 12.99 4.82
CA TRP A 300 -10.63 11.68 4.60
C TRP A 300 -12.16 11.80 4.51
N HIS A 301 -12.74 11.18 3.50
CA HIS A 301 -14.17 11.20 3.18
C HIS A 301 -14.78 12.59 3.03
N THR A 302 -13.97 13.56 2.51
CA THR A 302 -14.40 14.93 2.20
C THR A 302 -14.06 15.33 0.77
N GLN A 303 -14.59 16.47 0.32
CA GLN A 303 -14.22 17.09 -0.97
C GLN A 303 -12.74 17.54 -1.02
N ASN A 304 -12.03 17.50 0.10
CA ASN A 304 -10.63 17.88 0.18
C ASN A 304 -9.67 16.73 -0.11
N ASP A 305 -10.16 15.50 -0.33
CA ASP A 305 -9.30 14.43 -0.82
C ASP A 305 -8.98 14.59 -2.30
N ASP A 306 -8.14 15.56 -2.61
CA ASP A 306 -7.74 15.94 -3.96
C ASP A 306 -6.21 16.05 -4.13
N MET A 307 -5.75 16.42 -5.33
CA MET A 307 -4.33 16.48 -5.68
C MET A 307 -3.51 17.45 -4.82
N ARG A 308 -4.13 18.40 -4.09
CA ARG A 308 -3.43 19.32 -3.16
C ARG A 308 -2.84 18.58 -1.97
N ASN A 309 -3.41 17.43 -1.63
CA ASN A 309 -2.99 16.57 -0.52
C ASN A 309 -2.12 15.39 -0.98
N ILE A 310 -1.47 15.49 -2.15
CA ILE A 310 -0.56 14.47 -2.67
C ILE A 310 0.87 14.97 -2.73
N SER A 311 1.79 14.22 -2.15
CA SER A 311 3.24 14.48 -2.08
C SER A 311 4.04 13.45 -2.87
N THR A 312 4.81 13.88 -3.84
CA THR A 312 5.75 13.01 -4.56
C THR A 312 6.82 12.41 -3.64
N ALA A 313 7.19 13.11 -2.56
CA ALA A 313 8.15 12.59 -1.59
C ALA A 313 7.61 11.38 -0.82
N THR A 314 6.32 11.41 -0.43
CA THR A 314 5.66 10.28 0.22
C THR A 314 5.48 9.11 -0.74
N LEU A 315 5.02 9.38 -1.97
CA LEU A 315 4.90 8.36 -3.02
C LEU A 315 6.26 7.68 -3.31
N GLN A 316 7.37 8.46 -3.32
CA GLN A 316 8.73 7.92 -3.47
C GLN A 316 9.08 6.97 -2.32
N ALA A 317 8.81 7.39 -1.09
CA ALA A 317 9.14 6.61 0.09
C ALA A 317 8.39 5.27 0.12
N VAL A 318 7.10 5.29 -0.18
CA VAL A 318 6.27 4.07 -0.23
C VAL A 318 6.70 3.18 -1.38
N GLY A 319 6.83 3.73 -2.59
CA GLY A 319 7.19 2.95 -3.76
C GLY A 319 8.58 2.31 -3.68
N GLU A 320 9.60 3.05 -3.21
CA GLU A 320 10.93 2.46 -2.97
C GLU A 320 10.89 1.38 -1.89
N THR A 321 10.10 1.57 -0.83
CA THR A 321 9.96 0.56 0.23
C THR A 321 9.35 -0.73 -0.31
N VAL A 322 8.25 -0.64 -1.06
CA VAL A 322 7.58 -1.80 -1.68
C VAL A 322 8.53 -2.51 -2.66
N MET A 323 9.17 -1.77 -3.55
CA MET A 323 10.14 -2.35 -4.50
C MET A 323 11.32 -3.01 -3.79
N TYR A 324 11.84 -2.39 -2.72
CA TYR A 324 12.93 -2.97 -1.93
C TYR A 324 12.51 -4.30 -1.28
N VAL A 325 11.31 -4.36 -0.71
CA VAL A 325 10.77 -5.58 -0.11
C VAL A 325 10.62 -6.69 -1.15
N ILE A 326 10.09 -6.41 -2.34
CA ILE A 326 9.94 -7.39 -3.42
C ILE A 326 11.29 -7.95 -3.88
N MET A 327 12.31 -7.10 -3.97
CA MET A 327 13.64 -7.48 -4.48
C MET A 327 14.47 -8.29 -3.49
N HIS A 328 14.19 -8.21 -2.18
CA HIS A 328 15.02 -8.79 -1.14
C HIS A 328 14.34 -9.89 -0.31
N ASN A 329 13.11 -10.28 -0.66
CA ASN A 329 12.35 -11.33 0.06
C ASN A 329 11.81 -12.44 -0.81
#